data_8c9da26f4615ee440c5ac4bdae0e3d77
#
_entry.id   8c9da26f4615ee440c5ac4bdae0e3d77
#
_cell.length_a   1.000
_cell.length_b   1.000
_cell.length_c   1.000
_cell.angle_alpha   90.00
_cell.angle_beta   90.00
_cell.angle_gamma   90.00
#
_symmetry.space_group_name_H-M   'P 1'
#
loop_
_entity.id
_entity.type
_entity.pdbx_description
1 polymer ?
#
loop_
_entity_poly.entity_id
_entity_poly.type
_entity_poly.pdbx_seq_one_letter_code
_entity_poly.pdbx_strand_id
1 'polypeptide(L)'
;MTVTEATGWYLRGDVGYAFTDLRGARYFQGSNATEVDFDDADLDDAWTIGGGVGYQINSYLRTDLTFDYLTQADFRGSTVGQCGFPLVDCTSSDRSSLTAYTLLANAYVDLGTYGYVTPYVGAGIGGSYVKWKNLRNVACADDGSFCDDQVTHGGKGNWRFTYALMAGASVDVTCNIKADVGYRYLHIDGGNMFGYADNGGPGRDKGLSVHEARVGARYLFGGCAQASYEPPPEIPLQQPVYK
;
A
#
# COMPACT_ATOMS: atom_id res chain seq x y z
N MET A 1 19.14 29.42 -23.54
CA MET A 1 19.50 28.16 -22.88
C MET A 1 18.26 27.28 -22.87
N THR A 2 18.23 26.29 -23.74
CA THR A 2 17.18 25.25 -23.68
C THR A 2 17.61 24.30 -22.60
N VAL A 3 16.93 24.35 -21.44
CA VAL A 3 17.09 23.34 -20.40
C VAL A 3 16.50 22.06 -20.98
N THR A 4 17.34 21.10 -21.28
CA THR A 4 16.88 19.76 -21.70
C THR A 4 16.28 19.12 -20.46
N GLU A 5 14.95 19.01 -20.42
CA GLU A 5 14.24 18.34 -19.36
C GLU A 5 14.71 16.88 -19.29
N ALA A 6 15.06 16.41 -18.11
CA ALA A 6 15.44 15.01 -17.90
C ALA A 6 14.20 14.13 -18.05
N THR A 7 13.94 13.67 -19.26
CA THR A 7 12.91 12.67 -19.58
C THR A 7 13.57 11.30 -19.64
N GLY A 8 12.90 10.26 -19.17
CA GLY A 8 13.46 8.92 -19.26
C GLY A 8 12.91 7.93 -18.27
N TRP A 9 13.35 6.70 -18.43
CA TRP A 9 13.01 5.62 -17.51
C TRP A 9 13.70 5.78 -16.17
N TYR A 10 13.05 5.33 -15.12
CA TYR A 10 13.67 5.21 -13.79
C TYR A 10 13.28 3.92 -13.10
N LEU A 11 14.13 3.47 -12.21
CA LEU A 11 13.83 2.44 -11.22
C LEU A 11 13.67 3.11 -9.86
N ARG A 12 12.80 2.57 -9.03
CA ARG A 12 12.65 3.02 -7.65
C ARG A 12 12.64 1.86 -6.67
N GLY A 13 13.07 2.14 -5.45
CA GLY A 13 12.93 1.27 -4.29
C GLY A 13 12.49 2.08 -3.09
N ASP A 14 11.58 1.52 -2.30
CA ASP A 14 10.92 2.21 -1.19
C ASP A 14 10.81 1.31 0.04
N VAL A 15 10.91 1.92 1.21
CA VAL A 15 10.58 1.31 2.50
C VAL A 15 9.61 2.23 3.20
N GLY A 16 8.57 1.68 3.83
CA GLY A 16 7.57 2.44 4.55
C GLY A 16 7.18 1.79 5.87
N TYR A 17 6.59 2.60 6.72
CA TYR A 17 5.89 2.15 7.92
C TYR A 17 4.40 2.45 7.74
N ALA A 18 3.59 1.41 7.81
CA ALA A 18 2.16 1.42 7.54
C ALA A 18 1.37 1.35 8.84
N PHE A 19 0.64 2.40 9.12
CA PHE A 19 -0.41 2.43 10.14
C PHE A 19 -1.67 1.84 9.50
N THR A 20 -2.07 0.67 9.95
CA THR A 20 -3.16 -0.10 9.35
C THR A 20 -4.44 0.03 10.17
N ASP A 21 -5.51 0.46 9.51
CA ASP A 21 -6.84 0.57 10.09
C ASP A 21 -7.79 -0.41 9.38
N LEU A 22 -8.29 -1.39 10.13
CA LEU A 22 -9.28 -2.34 9.66
C LEU A 22 -10.68 -1.73 9.80
N ARG A 23 -11.37 -1.49 8.71
CA ARG A 23 -12.69 -0.85 8.68
C ARG A 23 -13.81 -1.70 9.28
N GLY A 24 -13.45 -2.79 9.98
CA GLY A 24 -14.31 -3.74 10.64
C GLY A 24 -14.30 -5.10 9.95
N ALA A 25 -14.78 -6.09 10.69
CA ALA A 25 -14.91 -7.47 10.22
C ALA A 25 -16.25 -8.05 10.67
N ARG A 26 -16.72 -9.08 9.97
CA ARG A 26 -17.95 -9.80 10.27
C ARG A 26 -17.82 -11.27 9.89
N TYR A 27 -18.61 -12.10 10.52
CA TYR A 27 -18.61 -13.54 10.26
C TYR A 27 -20.00 -14.12 10.42
N PHE A 28 -20.21 -15.33 9.91
CA PHE A 28 -21.44 -16.10 10.10
C PHE A 28 -21.33 -16.92 11.37
N GLN A 29 -22.21 -16.62 12.34
CA GLN A 29 -22.24 -17.29 13.63
C GLN A 29 -22.99 -18.62 13.54
N GLY A 30 -22.34 -19.72 13.98
CA GLY A 30 -22.92 -21.05 14.05
C GLY A 30 -23.42 -21.57 12.69
N SER A 31 -24.43 -22.45 12.74
CA SER A 31 -25.06 -23.05 11.56
C SER A 31 -26.16 -22.17 10.94
N ASN A 32 -26.46 -21.01 11.50
CA ASN A 32 -27.69 -20.26 11.25
C ASN A 32 -27.56 -19.17 10.19
N ALA A 33 -26.51 -19.07 9.43
CA ALA A 33 -26.33 -18.05 8.38
C ALA A 33 -26.61 -16.59 8.86
N THR A 34 -26.56 -16.34 10.16
CA THR A 34 -26.67 -14.98 10.71
C THR A 34 -25.31 -14.32 10.69
N GLU A 35 -25.21 -13.19 9.99
CA GLU A 35 -23.98 -12.41 9.91
C GLU A 35 -23.90 -11.49 11.12
N VAL A 36 -22.78 -11.54 11.85
CA VAL A 36 -22.51 -10.77 13.05
C VAL A 36 -21.21 -9.98 12.85
N ASP A 37 -21.21 -8.71 13.25
CA ASP A 37 -19.99 -7.91 13.28
C ASP A 37 -19.12 -8.31 14.47
N PHE A 38 -17.81 -8.19 14.35
CA PHE A 38 -16.90 -8.22 15.50
C PHE A 38 -17.15 -6.97 16.34
N ASP A 39 -17.20 -7.14 17.65
CA ASP A 39 -17.33 -6.03 18.61
C ASP A 39 -16.03 -5.22 18.66
N ASP A 40 -14.90 -5.92 18.56
CA ASP A 40 -13.57 -5.34 18.44
C ASP A 40 -12.79 -6.04 17.31
N ALA A 41 -12.08 -5.27 16.49
CA ALA A 41 -11.37 -5.77 15.33
C ALA A 41 -10.18 -4.86 15.00
N ASP A 42 -9.05 -5.13 15.62
CA ASP A 42 -7.82 -4.36 15.47
C ASP A 42 -6.79 -5.09 14.61
N LEU A 43 -5.98 -4.32 13.92
CA LEU A 43 -4.87 -4.78 13.12
C LEU A 43 -3.61 -3.99 13.48
N ASP A 44 -2.54 -4.71 13.85
CA ASP A 44 -1.28 -4.08 14.19
C ASP A 44 -0.64 -3.42 12.96
N ASP A 45 0.19 -2.41 13.19
CA ASP A 45 0.99 -1.74 12.18
C ASP A 45 2.03 -2.68 11.58
N ALA A 46 2.49 -2.35 10.38
CA ALA A 46 3.44 -3.19 9.64
C ALA A 46 4.43 -2.37 8.80
N TRP A 47 5.53 -3.01 8.42
CA TRP A 47 6.47 -2.44 7.47
C TRP A 47 6.05 -2.74 6.04
N THR A 48 6.41 -1.84 5.13
CA THR A 48 6.29 -2.08 3.69
C THR A 48 7.65 -2.01 3.04
N ILE A 49 7.85 -2.83 2.03
CA ILE A 49 9.00 -2.78 1.15
C ILE A 49 8.51 -2.94 -0.28
N GLY A 50 9.02 -2.12 -1.17
CA GLY A 50 8.56 -2.13 -2.54
C GLY A 50 9.58 -1.60 -3.52
N GLY A 51 9.24 -1.73 -4.79
CA GLY A 51 10.01 -1.21 -5.88
C GLY A 51 9.13 -1.01 -7.11
N GLY A 52 9.69 -0.37 -8.11
CA GLY A 52 8.93 -0.09 -9.32
C GLY A 52 9.79 0.41 -10.46
N VAL A 53 9.15 0.46 -11.61
CA VAL A 53 9.69 1.05 -12.83
C VAL A 53 8.78 2.18 -13.28
N GLY A 54 9.36 3.29 -13.66
CA GLY A 54 8.59 4.46 -14.09
C GLY A 54 9.23 5.20 -15.23
N TYR A 55 8.50 6.18 -15.70
CA TYR A 55 8.93 7.06 -16.78
C TYR A 55 8.64 8.52 -16.41
N GLN A 56 9.67 9.35 -16.44
CA GLN A 56 9.59 10.80 -16.34
C GLN A 56 9.20 11.35 -17.72
N ILE A 57 7.98 11.84 -17.85
CA ILE A 57 7.43 12.31 -19.13
C ILE A 57 7.96 13.70 -19.44
N ASN A 58 7.98 14.57 -18.44
CA ASN A 58 8.53 15.94 -18.49
C ASN A 58 8.89 16.39 -17.06
N SER A 59 9.25 17.64 -16.87
CA SER A 59 9.61 18.22 -15.57
C SER A 59 8.48 18.20 -14.52
N TYR A 60 7.23 18.01 -14.94
CA TYR A 60 6.05 18.08 -14.06
C TYR A 60 5.29 16.77 -13.95
N LEU A 61 5.46 15.84 -14.89
CA LEU A 61 4.64 14.64 -14.96
C LEU A 61 5.50 13.38 -15.01
N ARG A 62 5.21 12.44 -14.16
CA ARG A 62 5.81 11.10 -14.15
C ARG A 62 4.78 10.04 -13.83
N THR A 63 5.04 8.84 -14.32
CA THR A 63 4.20 7.66 -14.07
C THR A 63 5.07 6.49 -13.67
N ASP A 64 4.55 5.60 -12.85
CA ASP A 64 5.24 4.35 -12.55
C ASP A 64 4.27 3.19 -12.29
N LEU A 65 4.83 2.00 -12.35
CA LEU A 65 4.22 0.76 -11.88
C LEU A 65 5.03 0.30 -10.68
N THR A 66 4.36 0.17 -9.51
CA THR A 66 4.99 -0.25 -8.26
C THR A 66 4.43 -1.58 -7.79
N PHE A 67 5.31 -2.39 -7.21
CA PHE A 67 4.96 -3.60 -6.47
C PHE A 67 5.46 -3.45 -5.04
N ASP A 68 4.55 -3.55 -4.08
CA ASP A 68 4.83 -3.39 -2.66
C ASP A 68 4.40 -4.64 -1.89
N TYR A 69 5.16 -5.00 -0.88
CA TYR A 69 4.86 -6.06 0.08
C TYR A 69 4.64 -5.43 1.46
N LEU A 70 3.43 -5.60 2.01
CA LEU A 70 3.12 -5.33 3.40
C LEU A 70 3.50 -6.56 4.22
N THR A 71 4.39 -6.39 5.19
CA THR A 71 4.81 -7.46 6.10
C THR A 71 3.65 -7.94 6.96
N GLN A 72 3.87 -8.94 7.78
CA GLN A 72 2.81 -9.46 8.63
C GLN A 72 2.30 -8.39 9.60
N ALA A 73 0.98 -8.16 9.55
CA ALA A 73 0.21 -7.41 10.54
C ALA A 73 -0.65 -8.39 11.35
N ASP A 74 -0.58 -8.34 12.66
CA ASP A 74 -1.31 -9.24 13.54
C ASP A 74 -2.69 -8.68 13.85
N PHE A 75 -3.71 -9.55 13.73
CA PHE A 75 -5.12 -9.24 13.97
C PHE A 75 -5.55 -9.73 15.35
N ARG A 76 -6.29 -8.90 16.05
CA ARG A 76 -7.00 -9.20 17.29
C ARG A 76 -8.44 -8.79 17.15
N GLY A 77 -9.35 -9.70 17.47
CA GLY A 77 -10.77 -9.45 17.45
C GLY A 77 -11.45 -10.07 18.66
N SER A 78 -12.66 -9.60 18.95
CA SER A 78 -13.52 -10.18 19.94
C SER A 78 -14.99 -10.10 19.52
N THR A 79 -15.78 -11.04 20.01
CA THR A 79 -17.24 -11.04 19.89
C THR A 79 -17.86 -11.49 21.19
N VAL A 80 -19.00 -10.88 21.52
CA VAL A 80 -19.80 -11.24 22.71
C VAL A 80 -20.95 -12.15 22.27
N GLY A 81 -21.21 -13.19 23.03
CA GLY A 81 -22.26 -14.16 22.76
C GLY A 81 -22.55 -15.06 23.93
N GLN A 82 -23.19 -16.21 23.71
CA GLN A 82 -23.45 -17.22 24.72
C GLN A 82 -22.74 -18.51 24.38
N CYS A 83 -22.13 -19.15 25.36
CA CYS A 83 -21.45 -20.42 25.20
C CYS A 83 -21.74 -21.38 26.35
N GLY A 84 -21.28 -22.64 26.27
CA GLY A 84 -21.44 -23.66 27.28
C GLY A 84 -22.84 -24.21 27.48
N PHE A 85 -22.98 -25.08 28.48
CA PHE A 85 -24.26 -25.60 28.93
C PHE A 85 -24.25 -25.74 30.48
N PRO A 86 -25.12 -25.01 31.20
CA PRO A 86 -26.12 -24.04 30.71
C PRO A 86 -25.46 -22.86 30.01
N LEU A 87 -26.22 -22.18 29.12
CA LEU A 87 -25.75 -21.01 28.40
C LEU A 87 -25.40 -19.89 29.37
N VAL A 88 -24.17 -19.38 29.27
CA VAL A 88 -23.67 -18.21 29.99
C VAL A 88 -23.10 -17.17 29.00
N ASP A 89 -22.99 -15.95 29.47
CA ASP A 89 -22.37 -14.89 28.64
C ASP A 89 -20.87 -15.15 28.48
N CYS A 90 -20.40 -15.01 27.27
CA CYS A 90 -19.04 -15.34 26.84
C CYS A 90 -18.48 -14.29 25.91
N THR A 91 -17.18 -14.05 26.04
CA THR A 91 -16.41 -13.22 25.11
C THR A 91 -15.40 -14.08 24.37
N SER A 92 -15.35 -13.95 23.05
CA SER A 92 -14.34 -14.62 22.24
C SER A 92 -13.04 -13.83 22.17
N SER A 93 -11.94 -14.55 21.98
CA SER A 93 -10.65 -13.99 21.63
C SER A 93 -10.24 -14.57 20.26
N ASP A 94 -10.16 -13.70 19.30
CA ASP A 94 -9.89 -14.04 17.91
C ASP A 94 -8.51 -13.53 17.49
N ARG A 95 -7.66 -14.41 16.97
CA ARG A 95 -6.31 -14.08 16.55
C ARG A 95 -6.02 -14.61 15.17
N SER A 96 -5.49 -13.73 14.32
CA SER A 96 -5.02 -14.06 12.96
C SER A 96 -3.87 -13.12 12.59
N SER A 97 -3.45 -13.15 11.37
CA SER A 97 -2.56 -12.15 10.79
C SER A 97 -2.77 -12.07 9.29
N LEU A 98 -2.43 -10.95 8.70
CA LEU A 98 -2.46 -10.76 7.26
C LEU A 98 -1.11 -10.33 6.71
N THR A 99 -0.93 -10.57 5.42
CA THR A 99 0.10 -10.00 4.58
C THR A 99 -0.57 -9.51 3.30
N ALA A 100 0.00 -8.50 2.64
CA ALA A 100 -0.55 -8.04 1.36
C ALA A 100 0.56 -7.79 0.33
N TYR A 101 0.23 -8.07 -0.93
CA TYR A 101 1.02 -7.72 -2.11
C TYR A 101 0.21 -6.75 -2.94
N THR A 102 0.74 -5.57 -3.18
CA THR A 102 0.03 -4.49 -3.86
C THR A 102 0.72 -4.13 -5.16
N LEU A 103 -0.01 -4.12 -6.27
CA LEU A 103 0.43 -3.67 -7.58
C LEU A 103 -0.36 -2.43 -7.97
N LEU A 104 0.32 -1.29 -8.18
CA LEU A 104 -0.30 0.00 -8.52
C LEU A 104 0.32 0.61 -9.76
N ALA A 105 -0.54 1.12 -10.62
CA ALA A 105 -0.16 2.10 -11.64
C ALA A 105 -0.40 3.50 -11.08
N ASN A 106 0.66 4.32 -11.03
CA ASN A 106 0.66 5.63 -10.40
C ASN A 106 0.95 6.73 -11.41
N ALA A 107 0.41 7.89 -11.13
CA ALA A 107 0.74 9.14 -11.80
C ALA A 107 1.05 10.22 -10.76
N TYR A 108 2.06 11.04 -11.03
CA TYR A 108 2.50 12.11 -10.12
C TYR A 108 2.64 13.42 -10.87
N VAL A 109 2.33 14.49 -10.16
CA VAL A 109 2.59 15.85 -10.58
C VAL A 109 3.65 16.46 -9.66
N ASP A 110 4.80 16.77 -10.24
CA ASP A 110 5.90 17.47 -9.57
C ASP A 110 5.61 18.99 -9.62
N LEU A 111 5.55 19.65 -8.44
CA LEU A 111 5.04 21.03 -8.28
C LEU A 111 6.11 22.11 -8.52
N GLY A 112 7.22 21.72 -9.16
CA GLY A 112 8.36 22.59 -9.43
C GLY A 112 9.50 22.36 -8.44
N THR A 113 10.74 22.62 -8.90
CA THR A 113 11.95 22.39 -8.11
C THR A 113 12.40 23.69 -7.44
N TYR A 114 12.52 23.64 -6.12
CA TYR A 114 12.98 24.75 -5.27
C TYR A 114 14.36 24.38 -4.71
N GLY A 115 15.42 24.83 -5.37
CA GLY A 115 16.78 24.40 -5.09
C GLY A 115 16.99 22.94 -5.45
N TYR A 116 17.12 22.06 -4.45
CA TYR A 116 17.27 20.61 -4.64
C TYR A 116 16.02 19.82 -4.30
N VAL A 117 14.94 20.49 -3.92
CA VAL A 117 13.70 19.86 -3.43
C VAL A 117 12.56 20.08 -4.43
N THR A 118 11.91 18.98 -4.82
CA THR A 118 10.75 18.96 -5.71
C THR A 118 9.56 18.37 -4.98
N PRO A 119 8.63 19.17 -4.46
CA PRO A 119 7.36 18.66 -3.90
C PRO A 119 6.53 17.98 -4.99
N TYR A 120 5.78 16.95 -4.61
CA TYR A 120 4.88 16.26 -5.54
C TYR A 120 3.59 15.81 -4.88
N VAL A 121 2.58 15.63 -5.70
CA VAL A 121 1.34 14.91 -5.36
C VAL A 121 1.11 13.82 -6.39
N GLY A 122 0.40 12.77 -6.01
CA GLY A 122 0.14 11.65 -6.92
C GLY A 122 -1.09 10.86 -6.53
N ALA A 123 -1.53 10.05 -7.48
CA ALA A 123 -2.58 9.08 -7.28
C ALA A 123 -2.24 7.78 -8.00
N GLY A 124 -2.77 6.66 -7.48
CA GLY A 124 -2.58 5.35 -8.08
C GLY A 124 -3.82 4.49 -7.97
N ILE A 125 -3.92 3.56 -8.91
CA ILE A 125 -4.98 2.54 -8.92
C ILE A 125 -4.38 1.18 -9.25
N GLY A 126 -5.01 0.12 -8.75
CA GLY A 126 -4.56 -1.24 -9.02
C GLY A 126 -5.24 -2.28 -8.16
N GLY A 127 -4.48 -3.25 -7.68
CA GLY A 127 -4.99 -4.33 -6.86
C GLY A 127 -4.03 -4.78 -5.78
N SER A 128 -4.61 -5.22 -4.67
CA SER A 128 -3.88 -5.85 -3.57
C SER A 128 -4.32 -7.30 -3.39
N TYR A 129 -3.38 -8.22 -3.38
CA TYR A 129 -3.62 -9.59 -2.94
C TYR A 129 -3.44 -9.66 -1.42
N VAL A 130 -4.57 -9.62 -0.70
CA VAL A 130 -4.60 -9.73 0.76
C VAL A 130 -4.72 -11.18 1.14
N LYS A 131 -3.80 -11.67 1.96
CA LYS A 131 -3.74 -13.05 2.43
C LYS A 131 -3.84 -13.08 3.95
N TRP A 132 -4.95 -13.58 4.44
CA TRP A 132 -5.17 -13.88 5.85
C TRP A 132 -4.60 -15.26 6.19
N LYS A 133 -4.00 -15.39 7.37
CA LYS A 133 -3.65 -16.68 7.97
C LYS A 133 -4.87 -17.27 8.69
N ASN A 134 -4.69 -18.47 9.23
CA ASN A 134 -5.77 -19.12 9.98
C ASN A 134 -6.18 -18.26 11.17
N LEU A 135 -7.50 -18.09 11.33
CA LEU A 135 -8.07 -17.47 12.51
C LEU A 135 -8.21 -18.53 13.61
N ARG A 136 -7.72 -18.21 14.81
CA ARG A 136 -7.91 -19.00 16.03
C ARG A 136 -8.90 -18.28 16.90
N ASN A 137 -9.98 -18.98 17.25
CA ASN A 137 -11.05 -18.49 18.09
C ASN A 137 -11.11 -19.32 19.37
N VAL A 138 -11.24 -18.66 20.52
CA VAL A 138 -11.51 -19.27 21.82
C VAL A 138 -12.54 -18.40 22.50
N ALA A 139 -13.68 -18.98 22.89
CA ALA A 139 -14.70 -18.31 23.69
C ALA A 139 -14.57 -18.72 25.17
N CYS A 140 -14.53 -17.73 26.04
CA CYS A 140 -14.47 -17.96 27.50
C CYS A 140 -15.67 -17.31 28.17
N ALA A 141 -16.20 -17.98 29.22
CA ALA A 141 -17.23 -17.42 30.08
C ALA A 141 -16.71 -16.15 30.78
N ASP A 142 -17.54 -15.11 30.83
CA ASP A 142 -17.14 -13.81 31.40
C ASP A 142 -16.85 -13.87 32.88
N ASP A 143 -17.41 -14.89 33.60
CA ASP A 143 -17.12 -15.18 34.99
C ASP A 143 -15.80 -15.96 35.20
N GLY A 144 -15.13 -16.37 34.13
CA GLY A 144 -13.88 -17.11 34.13
C GLY A 144 -14.03 -18.59 34.48
N SER A 145 -15.24 -19.15 34.52
CA SER A 145 -15.50 -20.53 34.93
C SER A 145 -14.98 -21.59 33.98
N PHE A 146 -14.99 -21.31 32.67
CA PHE A 146 -14.48 -22.19 31.64
C PHE A 146 -14.20 -21.44 30.31
N CYS A 147 -13.46 -22.10 29.41
CA CYS A 147 -13.32 -21.71 28.01
C CYS A 147 -13.68 -22.92 27.14
N ASP A 148 -14.25 -22.64 25.99
CA ASP A 148 -14.47 -23.65 24.93
C ASP A 148 -13.13 -24.06 24.28
N ASP A 149 -13.13 -25.22 23.63
CA ASP A 149 -11.98 -25.66 22.86
C ASP A 149 -11.68 -24.69 21.71
N GLN A 150 -10.38 -24.50 21.44
CA GLN A 150 -9.94 -23.63 20.34
C GLN A 150 -10.45 -24.10 18.99
N VAL A 151 -11.19 -23.26 18.30
CA VAL A 151 -11.63 -23.47 16.92
C VAL A 151 -10.67 -22.76 15.98
N THR A 152 -10.33 -23.41 14.86
CA THR A 152 -9.42 -22.84 13.85
C THR A 152 -10.13 -22.75 12.50
N HIS A 153 -10.29 -21.55 12.00
CA HIS A 153 -10.81 -21.26 10.66
C HIS A 153 -9.65 -21.10 9.67
N GLY A 154 -9.74 -21.77 8.51
CA GLY A 154 -8.74 -21.65 7.46
C GLY A 154 -8.73 -20.25 6.84
N GLY A 155 -7.57 -19.61 6.82
CA GLY A 155 -7.38 -18.29 6.23
C GLY A 155 -7.63 -18.29 4.72
N LYS A 156 -8.03 -17.14 4.18
CA LYS A 156 -8.31 -16.92 2.75
C LYS A 156 -7.41 -15.84 2.18
N GLY A 157 -7.14 -15.96 0.87
CA GLY A 157 -6.44 -14.91 0.11
C GLY A 157 -7.26 -14.54 -1.13
N ASN A 158 -7.36 -13.26 -1.42
CA ASN A 158 -8.06 -12.77 -2.59
C ASN A 158 -7.49 -11.43 -3.09
N TRP A 159 -7.66 -11.21 -4.39
CA TRP A 159 -7.40 -9.92 -5.01
C TRP A 159 -8.52 -8.94 -4.70
N ARG A 160 -8.15 -7.69 -4.43
CA ARG A 160 -9.05 -6.60 -4.07
C ARG A 160 -8.66 -5.35 -4.83
N PHE A 161 -9.65 -4.57 -5.24
CA PHE A 161 -9.38 -3.27 -5.81
C PHE A 161 -8.69 -2.37 -4.79
N THR A 162 -7.73 -1.58 -5.25
CA THR A 162 -6.93 -0.69 -4.40
C THR A 162 -6.70 0.62 -5.12
N TYR A 163 -6.87 1.72 -4.42
CA TYR A 163 -6.41 3.03 -4.88
C TYR A 163 -5.51 3.68 -3.82
N ALA A 164 -4.68 4.61 -4.28
CA ALA A 164 -3.74 5.34 -3.44
C ALA A 164 -3.76 6.83 -3.75
N LEU A 165 -3.55 7.64 -2.71
CA LEU A 165 -3.24 9.05 -2.79
C LEU A 165 -1.88 9.30 -2.15
N MET A 166 -1.07 10.14 -2.77
CA MET A 166 0.33 10.34 -2.38
C MET A 166 0.69 11.81 -2.37
N ALA A 167 1.51 12.19 -1.39
CA ALA A 167 2.13 13.51 -1.33
C ALA A 167 3.53 13.38 -0.73
N GLY A 168 4.47 14.18 -1.21
CA GLY A 168 5.85 14.09 -0.71
C GLY A 168 6.77 15.09 -1.36
N ALA A 169 8.05 14.85 -1.17
CA ALA A 169 9.12 15.63 -1.77
C ALA A 169 10.25 14.71 -2.26
N SER A 170 10.82 15.05 -3.39
CA SER A 170 12.03 14.46 -3.95
C SER A 170 13.20 15.40 -3.72
N VAL A 171 14.35 14.85 -3.39
CA VAL A 171 15.61 15.59 -3.22
C VAL A 171 16.60 15.08 -4.26
N ASP A 172 17.18 15.97 -5.04
CA ASP A 172 18.21 15.66 -6.02
C ASP A 172 19.54 15.40 -5.30
N VAL A 173 19.94 14.12 -5.22
CA VAL A 173 21.22 13.69 -4.61
C VAL A 173 22.34 13.77 -5.64
N THR A 174 22.07 13.31 -6.86
CA THR A 174 22.94 13.45 -8.03
C THR A 174 22.05 13.67 -9.28
N CYS A 175 22.63 13.91 -10.44
CA CYS A 175 21.87 14.01 -11.68
C CYS A 175 21.08 12.74 -12.03
N ASN A 176 21.46 11.55 -11.51
CA ASN A 176 20.77 10.28 -11.78
C ASN A 176 20.01 9.76 -10.56
N ILE A 177 20.32 10.24 -9.34
CA ILE A 177 19.74 9.69 -8.11
C ILE A 177 18.93 10.77 -7.42
N LYS A 178 17.67 10.46 -7.17
CA LYS A 178 16.76 11.26 -6.34
C LYS A 178 16.34 10.45 -5.11
N ALA A 179 16.36 11.07 -3.94
CA ALA A 179 15.77 10.53 -2.73
C ALA A 179 14.34 11.05 -2.58
N ASP A 180 13.43 10.18 -2.18
CA ASP A 180 12.02 10.50 -1.99
C ASP A 180 11.63 10.33 -0.51
N VAL A 181 10.88 11.28 0.03
CA VAL A 181 10.19 11.15 1.31
C VAL A 181 8.72 11.54 1.09
N GLY A 182 7.81 10.76 1.63
CA GLY A 182 6.40 11.03 1.38
C GLY A 182 5.46 10.25 2.27
N TYR A 183 4.22 10.59 2.10
CA TYR A 183 3.06 9.94 2.69
C TYR A 183 2.22 9.32 1.59
N ARG A 184 1.71 8.11 1.86
CA ARG A 184 0.77 7.41 1.00
C ARG A 184 -0.45 6.96 1.82
N TYR A 185 -1.62 7.30 1.35
CA TYR A 185 -2.87 6.70 1.78
C TYR A 185 -3.26 5.61 0.79
N LEU A 186 -3.52 4.39 1.27
CA LEU A 186 -4.11 3.32 0.46
C LEU A 186 -5.49 2.97 1.02
N HIS A 187 -6.42 2.78 0.10
CA HIS A 187 -7.69 2.15 0.37
C HIS A 187 -7.73 0.79 -0.34
N ILE A 188 -7.97 -0.26 0.42
CA ILE A 188 -8.08 -1.63 -0.08
C ILE A 188 -9.51 -2.10 0.21
N ASP A 189 -10.23 -2.53 -0.82
CA ASP A 189 -11.61 -3.00 -0.68
C ASP A 189 -11.71 -4.23 0.24
N GLY A 190 -12.91 -4.45 0.80
CA GLY A 190 -13.23 -5.58 1.64
C GLY A 190 -13.17 -6.91 0.90
N GLY A 191 -13.01 -8.00 1.66
CA GLY A 191 -12.95 -9.32 1.08
C GLY A 191 -13.06 -10.45 2.09
N ASN A 192 -12.83 -11.67 1.60
CA ASN A 192 -12.89 -12.86 2.45
C ASN A 192 -11.67 -12.88 3.40
N MET A 193 -11.93 -13.21 4.65
CA MET A 193 -10.94 -13.27 5.73
C MET A 193 -10.59 -14.72 6.07
N PHE A 194 -11.60 -15.53 6.36
CA PHE A 194 -11.44 -16.96 6.68
C PHE A 194 -12.63 -17.78 6.18
N GLY A 195 -12.48 -19.10 6.18
CA GLY A 195 -13.50 -20.06 5.75
C GLY A 195 -14.31 -20.67 6.89
N TYR A 196 -15.03 -21.73 6.57
CA TYR A 196 -15.79 -22.52 7.55
C TYR A 196 -14.85 -23.26 8.50
N ALA A 197 -15.34 -23.48 9.75
CA ALA A 197 -14.85 -24.42 10.73
C ALA A 197 -16.03 -25.20 11.31
N ASP A 198 -15.77 -26.16 12.22
CA ASP A 198 -16.79 -27.09 12.74
C ASP A 198 -17.98 -26.37 13.38
N ASN A 199 -17.76 -25.24 14.05
CA ASN A 199 -18.79 -24.48 14.77
C ASN A 199 -18.94 -23.03 14.30
N GLY A 200 -18.47 -22.68 13.09
CA GLY A 200 -18.56 -21.33 12.60
C GLY A 200 -18.48 -21.20 11.08
N GLY A 201 -19.09 -20.17 10.55
CA GLY A 201 -19.08 -19.84 9.14
C GLY A 201 -17.88 -18.99 8.73
N PRO A 202 -17.86 -18.59 7.44
CA PRO A 202 -16.80 -17.76 6.91
C PRO A 202 -16.89 -16.33 7.45
N GLY A 203 -15.73 -15.66 7.48
CA GLY A 203 -15.62 -14.24 7.83
C GLY A 203 -15.17 -13.39 6.67
N ARG A 204 -15.52 -12.12 6.76
CA ARG A 204 -15.20 -11.09 5.78
C ARG A 204 -14.75 -9.82 6.51
N ASP A 205 -13.75 -9.13 5.97
CA ASP A 205 -13.44 -7.77 6.39
C ASP A 205 -14.13 -6.73 5.48
N LYS A 206 -14.33 -5.53 6.02
CA LYS A 206 -14.94 -4.39 5.31
C LYS A 206 -13.91 -3.56 4.53
N GLY A 207 -12.66 -4.02 4.50
CA GLY A 207 -11.54 -3.37 3.84
C GLY A 207 -10.56 -2.72 4.81
N LEU A 208 -9.48 -2.20 4.26
CA LEU A 208 -8.36 -1.60 4.97
C LEU A 208 -8.15 -0.16 4.53
N SER A 209 -7.89 0.72 5.49
CA SER A 209 -7.31 2.03 5.26
C SER A 209 -5.88 2.01 5.79
N VAL A 210 -4.91 2.29 4.94
CA VAL A 210 -3.48 2.23 5.29
C VAL A 210 -2.87 3.60 5.10
N HIS A 211 -2.33 4.15 6.18
CA HIS A 211 -1.59 5.40 6.21
C HIS A 211 -0.11 5.09 6.31
N GLU A 212 0.67 5.46 5.32
CA GLU A 212 2.06 5.04 5.22
C GLU A 212 3.01 6.23 5.12
N ALA A 213 4.01 6.27 6.01
CA ALA A 213 5.17 7.11 5.86
C ALA A 213 6.24 6.34 5.07
N ARG A 214 6.76 6.92 3.99
CA ARG A 214 7.69 6.26 3.05
C ARG A 214 8.97 7.05 2.87
N VAL A 215 10.06 6.31 2.70
CA VAL A 215 11.33 6.81 2.18
C VAL A 215 11.78 5.90 1.04
N GLY A 216 12.42 6.48 0.04
CA GLY A 216 12.86 5.71 -1.11
C GLY A 216 13.92 6.42 -1.91
N ALA A 217 14.37 5.76 -2.97
CA ALA A 217 15.29 6.32 -3.94
C ALA A 217 14.87 5.96 -5.36
N ARG A 218 15.15 6.85 -6.28
CA ARG A 218 14.95 6.66 -7.72
C ARG A 218 16.25 6.83 -8.47
N TYR A 219 16.53 5.92 -9.42
CA TYR A 219 17.63 6.02 -10.35
C TYR A 219 17.09 6.32 -11.75
N LEU A 220 17.41 7.51 -12.27
CA LEU A 220 17.04 7.96 -13.61
C LEU A 220 18.10 7.55 -14.63
N PHE A 221 17.69 6.81 -15.65
CA PHE A 221 18.57 6.48 -16.76
C PHE A 221 18.74 7.71 -17.67
N GLY A 222 19.98 8.19 -17.80
CA GLY A 222 20.29 9.36 -18.63
C GLY A 222 20.12 10.72 -17.95
N GLY A 223 19.87 10.77 -16.64
CA GLY A 223 19.74 12.04 -15.90
C GLY A 223 20.99 12.95 -15.95
N CYS A 224 22.16 12.38 -16.20
CA CYS A 224 23.42 13.14 -16.40
C CYS A 224 23.73 13.40 -17.88
N ALA A 225 22.78 13.18 -18.81
CA ALA A 225 23.02 13.50 -20.21
C ALA A 225 23.27 15.01 -20.36
N GLN A 226 24.48 15.39 -20.75
CA GLN A 226 24.81 16.78 -21.05
C GLN A 226 23.97 17.23 -22.25
N ALA A 227 23.38 18.41 -22.16
CA ALA A 227 22.81 19.07 -23.32
C ALA A 227 23.90 19.16 -24.42
N SER A 228 23.67 18.43 -25.51
CA SER A 228 24.55 18.52 -26.67
C SER A 228 24.47 19.97 -27.17
N TYR A 229 25.56 20.72 -27.03
CA TYR A 229 25.68 22.02 -27.65
C TYR A 229 25.78 21.82 -29.16
N GLU A 230 24.71 22.06 -29.87
CA GLU A 230 24.73 22.18 -31.31
C GLU A 230 25.09 23.64 -31.62
N PRO A 231 26.31 23.91 -32.12
CA PRO A 231 26.68 25.30 -32.47
C PRO A 231 25.73 25.81 -33.56
N PRO A 232 25.34 27.09 -33.48
CA PRO A 232 24.49 27.68 -34.52
C PRO A 232 25.17 27.52 -35.89
N PRO A 233 24.42 27.26 -36.96
CA PRO A 233 24.99 27.07 -38.28
C PRO A 233 25.85 28.30 -38.66
N GLU A 234 27.08 28.05 -39.06
CA GLU A 234 27.96 29.10 -39.51
C GLU A 234 27.30 29.83 -40.71
N ILE A 235 27.00 31.11 -40.51
CA ILE A 235 26.50 31.96 -41.58
C ILE A 235 27.66 32.15 -42.58
N PRO A 236 27.54 31.71 -43.84
CA PRO A 236 28.61 31.92 -44.83
C PRO A 236 28.89 33.41 -44.98
N LEU A 237 30.10 33.82 -44.62
CA LEU A 237 30.55 35.19 -44.89
C LEU A 237 30.55 35.41 -46.40
N GLN A 238 29.61 36.23 -46.87
CA GLN A 238 29.63 36.68 -48.27
C GLN A 238 30.93 37.47 -48.55
N GLN A 239 31.76 36.95 -49.38
CA GLN A 239 32.97 37.70 -49.86
C GLN A 239 32.53 39.00 -50.49
N PRO A 240 33.17 40.13 -50.13
CA PRO A 240 32.87 41.40 -50.73
C PRO A 240 33.24 41.36 -52.25
N VAL A 241 32.28 41.61 -53.09
CA VAL A 241 32.48 41.73 -54.53
C VAL A 241 33.13 43.11 -54.83
N TYR A 242 34.45 43.15 -55.02
CA TYR A 242 35.11 44.35 -55.54
C TYR A 242 34.80 44.49 -57.02
N LYS A 243 34.24 45.66 -57.39
CA LYS A 243 34.07 46.12 -58.77
C LYS A 243 35.24 46.96 -59.16
#